data_3bc4d5da4037d9a394fc05dd90add65d
#
_entry.id   3bc4d5da4037d9a394fc05dd90add65d
#
_cell.length_a   1.000
_cell.length_b   1.000
_cell.length_c   1.000
_cell.angle_alpha   90.00
_cell.angle_beta   90.00
_cell.angle_gamma   90.00
#
_symmetry.space_group_name_H-M   'P 1'
#
loop_
_entity.id
_entity.type
_entity.pdbx_description
1 polymer ?
#
loop_
_entity_poly.entity_id
_entity_poly.type
_entity_poly.pdbx_seq_one_letter_code
_entity_poly.pdbx_strand_id
1 'polypeptide(L)'
;MKKVVSILLIMMLMLGGLLPACAIDAKVRIMDLTHIKGVRENQLVGYGVVVGLPGTGDNSRSTQITNKMLLRNLGTVIEQENYIQKGASAAVIVTATVPPFSKNGDKIDVTVSAMADCKSLEGGVLVQTILKAPNGEAVAVAQGPLSVGGINKIAGGSSTRTAITTTGRIPGGAIIERDIYTEIGDENSITLSIDRSDYTLVSRIAKTVSQVAPAQAIDGSSVRVEIPARFINDRVNFLSIIENLEVSPTMDKAKVVVNERTGTVVIGADVKLLPAAVAHGNITVTVSTTNDVSQPNGFSNGATVGFENSDIQINKAPGSLVTMPANSNLNDLVRALNSIGVAPVDLISILQALKKSGSLQADLVII
;
A
#
# COMPACT_ATOMS: atom_id res chain seq x y z
N MET A 1 3.91 -69.32 7.10
CA MET A 1 3.64 -68.14 7.95
C MET A 1 4.53 -66.96 7.67
N LYS A 2 5.87 -67.06 7.59
CA LYS A 2 6.76 -65.88 7.35
C LYS A 2 6.51 -65.15 6.02
N LYS A 3 6.17 -65.86 4.92
CA LYS A 3 5.88 -65.19 3.61
C LYS A 3 4.54 -64.47 3.60
N VAL A 4 3.54 -64.90 4.34
CA VAL A 4 2.22 -64.25 4.44
C VAL A 4 2.32 -62.97 5.28
N VAL A 5 3.12 -62.99 6.36
CA VAL A 5 3.38 -61.82 7.20
C VAL A 5 4.16 -60.74 6.42
N SER A 6 5.13 -61.16 5.58
CA SER A 6 5.89 -60.23 4.75
C SER A 6 5.01 -59.54 3.69
N ILE A 7 4.07 -60.25 3.07
CA ILE A 7 3.13 -59.71 2.08
C ILE A 7 2.15 -58.71 2.75
N LEU A 8 1.68 -59.05 3.97
CA LEU A 8 0.78 -58.21 4.74
C LEU A 8 1.49 -56.90 5.18
N LEU A 9 2.78 -56.98 5.55
CA LEU A 9 3.60 -55.80 5.90
C LEU A 9 3.86 -54.89 4.71
N ILE A 10 4.12 -55.44 3.52
CA ILE A 10 4.31 -54.69 2.28
C ILE A 10 2.99 -54.03 1.85
N MET A 11 1.86 -54.70 2.01
CA MET A 11 0.53 -54.18 1.72
C MET A 11 0.15 -53.02 2.68
N MET A 12 0.55 -53.11 3.96
CA MET A 12 0.35 -52.06 4.95
C MET A 12 1.25 -50.81 4.70
N LEU A 13 2.46 -51.04 4.17
CA LEU A 13 3.37 -49.96 3.76
C LEU A 13 2.88 -49.21 2.50
N MET A 14 2.25 -49.95 1.57
CA MET A 14 1.67 -49.35 0.36
C MET A 14 0.38 -48.56 0.65
N LEU A 15 -0.39 -48.91 1.69
CA LEU A 15 -1.60 -48.15 2.08
C LEU A 15 -1.29 -46.90 2.87
N GLY A 16 -0.11 -46.74 3.46
CA GLY A 16 0.33 -45.56 4.22
C GLY A 16 0.75 -44.37 3.35
N GLY A 17 0.86 -44.54 2.01
CA GLY A 17 1.38 -43.51 1.09
C GLY A 17 0.35 -42.58 0.45
N LEU A 18 -0.94 -42.73 0.74
CA LEU A 18 -2.02 -41.92 0.16
C LEU A 18 -2.61 -40.91 1.17
N LEU A 19 -1.75 -40.23 1.91
CA LEU A 19 -2.20 -39.01 2.57
C LEU A 19 -2.30 -37.94 1.48
N PRO A 20 -3.51 -37.43 1.17
CA PRO A 20 -3.62 -36.25 0.30
C PRO A 20 -2.79 -35.13 0.96
N ALA A 21 -1.86 -34.57 0.21
CA ALA A 21 -1.20 -33.31 0.61
C ALA A 21 -2.32 -32.29 0.78
N CYS A 22 -2.74 -32.05 2.01
CA CYS A 22 -3.70 -31.01 2.33
C CYS A 22 -2.98 -29.69 2.01
N ALA A 23 -3.27 -29.12 0.85
CA ALA A 23 -2.89 -27.76 0.57
C ALA A 23 -3.48 -26.91 1.71
N ILE A 24 -2.64 -26.28 2.53
CA ILE A 24 -3.06 -25.34 3.55
C ILE A 24 -3.64 -24.15 2.77
N ASP A 25 -4.95 -24.16 2.61
CA ASP A 25 -5.67 -23.03 2.03
C ASP A 25 -5.54 -21.89 3.06
N ALA A 26 -4.69 -20.93 2.77
CA ALA A 26 -4.42 -19.81 3.66
C ALA A 26 -5.72 -19.04 3.85
N LYS A 27 -6.33 -19.17 5.02
CA LYS A 27 -7.54 -18.42 5.38
C LYS A 27 -7.15 -17.07 5.96
N VAL A 28 -7.90 -16.05 5.61
CA VAL A 28 -7.72 -14.66 6.05
C VAL A 28 -9.03 -14.19 6.66
N ARG A 29 -8.96 -13.37 7.71
CA ARG A 29 -10.16 -12.84 8.34
C ARG A 29 -10.82 -11.81 7.43
N ILE A 30 -12.13 -11.69 7.52
CA ILE A 30 -12.90 -10.71 6.75
C ILE A 30 -12.41 -9.28 7.04
N MET A 31 -12.06 -8.96 8.29
CA MET A 31 -11.52 -7.64 8.65
C MET A 31 -10.25 -7.24 7.89
N ASP A 32 -9.44 -8.22 7.49
CA ASP A 32 -8.17 -7.96 6.79
C ASP A 32 -8.40 -7.76 5.26
N LEU A 33 -9.61 -8.05 4.77
CA LEU A 33 -10.00 -7.98 3.36
C LEU A 33 -11.05 -6.91 3.07
N THR A 34 -11.74 -6.40 4.10
CA THR A 34 -12.88 -5.50 3.95
C THR A 34 -12.82 -4.35 4.91
N HIS A 35 -13.48 -3.27 4.56
CA HIS A 35 -13.80 -2.17 5.47
C HIS A 35 -15.31 -1.92 5.47
N ILE A 36 -15.83 -1.37 6.54
CA ILE A 36 -17.26 -1.04 6.66
C ILE A 36 -17.50 0.26 5.92
N LYS A 37 -18.46 0.26 4.99
CA LYS A 37 -18.85 1.46 4.26
C LYS A 37 -19.37 2.53 5.23
N GLY A 38 -18.88 3.76 5.07
CA GLY A 38 -19.17 4.89 5.96
C GLY A 38 -18.12 5.11 7.05
N VAL A 39 -17.36 4.09 7.41
CA VAL A 39 -16.23 4.20 8.34
C VAL A 39 -14.99 4.65 7.58
N ARG A 40 -14.60 5.91 7.75
CA ARG A 40 -13.45 6.50 7.06
C ARG A 40 -12.72 7.50 7.93
N GLU A 41 -11.47 7.70 7.64
CA GLU A 41 -10.71 8.82 8.19
C GLU A 41 -11.19 10.15 7.59
N ASN A 42 -11.23 11.20 8.40
CA ASN A 42 -11.57 12.54 7.98
C ASN A 42 -10.33 13.43 8.00
N GLN A 43 -10.14 14.21 6.94
CA GLN A 43 -9.03 15.13 6.83
C GLN A 43 -9.44 16.52 7.29
N LEU A 44 -8.62 17.13 8.14
CA LEU A 44 -8.80 18.49 8.63
C LEU A 44 -7.68 19.38 8.08
N VAL A 45 -8.03 20.62 7.82
CA VAL A 45 -7.10 21.65 7.36
C VAL A 45 -7.31 22.92 8.16
N GLY A 46 -6.21 23.58 8.53
CA GLY A 46 -6.23 24.88 9.18
C GLY A 46 -5.13 25.79 8.66
N TYR A 47 -5.33 27.09 8.83
CA TYR A 47 -4.32 28.10 8.58
C TYR A 47 -3.84 28.61 9.94
N GLY A 48 -2.53 28.58 10.17
CA GLY A 48 -1.94 28.94 11.43
C GLY A 48 -0.66 29.76 11.30
N VAL A 49 -0.08 30.07 12.45
CA VAL A 49 1.20 30.76 12.55
C VAL A 49 2.11 29.98 13.49
N VAL A 50 3.34 29.79 13.04
CA VAL A 50 4.44 29.30 13.88
C VAL A 50 5.26 30.50 14.32
N VAL A 51 5.54 30.56 15.62
CA VAL A 51 6.32 31.64 16.26
C VAL A 51 7.59 31.09 16.92
N GLY A 52 8.52 31.99 17.30
CA GLY A 52 9.74 31.58 17.98
C GLY A 52 10.86 31.14 17.04
N LEU A 53 10.76 31.44 15.75
CA LEU A 53 11.78 31.09 14.77
C LEU A 53 13.00 32.03 14.87
N PRO A 54 14.24 31.50 14.85
CA PRO A 54 15.47 32.30 15.01
C PRO A 54 15.88 33.01 13.71
N GLY A 55 14.99 33.81 13.11
CA GLY A 55 15.24 34.50 11.83
C GLY A 55 15.04 33.63 10.59
N THR A 56 14.57 32.41 10.73
CA THR A 56 14.33 31.46 9.64
C THR A 56 12.88 31.47 9.13
N GLY A 57 12.01 32.25 9.79
CA GLY A 57 10.62 32.43 9.38
C GLY A 57 10.48 33.18 8.07
N ASP A 58 9.27 33.48 7.68
CA ASP A 58 9.00 34.17 6.43
C ASP A 58 9.00 35.72 6.58
N ASN A 59 9.13 36.39 5.44
CA ASN A 59 9.09 37.83 5.35
C ASN A 59 7.85 38.33 4.59
N SER A 60 6.91 37.45 4.32
CA SER A 60 5.73 37.75 3.50
C SER A 60 4.79 38.76 4.19
N ARG A 61 4.17 39.62 3.41
CA ARG A 61 3.19 40.59 3.91
C ARG A 61 1.96 39.88 4.50
N SER A 62 1.59 38.73 3.95
CA SER A 62 0.47 37.91 4.45
C SER A 62 0.70 37.47 5.90
N THR A 63 1.91 37.02 6.23
CA THR A 63 2.28 36.63 7.59
C THR A 63 2.24 37.80 8.56
N GLN A 64 2.70 38.97 8.14
CA GLN A 64 2.63 40.16 8.97
C GLN A 64 1.17 40.55 9.28
N ILE A 65 0.28 40.49 8.30
CA ILE A 65 -1.15 40.76 8.49
C ILE A 65 -1.75 39.70 9.45
N THR A 66 -1.41 38.45 9.28
CA THR A 66 -1.91 37.39 10.15
C THR A 66 -1.42 37.52 11.57
N ASN A 67 -0.14 37.88 11.78
CA ASN A 67 0.41 38.16 13.09
C ASN A 67 -0.32 39.37 13.76
N LYS A 68 -0.62 40.40 13.01
CA LYS A 68 -1.39 41.53 13.50
C LYS A 68 -2.79 41.15 13.94
N MET A 69 -3.48 40.29 13.13
CA MET A 69 -4.79 39.77 13.48
C MET A 69 -4.74 38.86 14.73
N LEU A 70 -3.72 38.01 14.83
CA LEU A 70 -3.50 37.16 15.99
C LEU A 70 -3.31 37.97 17.27
N LEU A 71 -2.42 38.97 17.25
CA LEU A 71 -2.17 39.83 18.39
C LEU A 71 -3.41 40.63 18.81
N ARG A 72 -4.19 41.09 17.84
CA ARG A 72 -5.47 41.75 18.09
C ARG A 72 -6.48 40.81 18.77
N ASN A 73 -6.55 39.55 18.32
CA ASN A 73 -7.41 38.54 18.96
C ASN A 73 -6.96 38.20 20.39
N LEU A 74 -5.67 38.34 20.67
CA LEU A 74 -5.09 38.18 22.03
C LEU A 74 -5.20 39.44 22.88
N GLY A 75 -5.89 40.52 22.41
CA GLY A 75 -6.12 41.74 23.13
C GLY A 75 -5.04 42.82 22.96
N THR A 76 -4.04 42.57 22.11
CA THR A 76 -2.95 43.54 21.84
C THR A 76 -3.19 44.28 20.52
N VAL A 77 -3.24 45.60 20.54
CA VAL A 77 -3.41 46.41 19.36
C VAL A 77 -2.07 47.03 18.94
N ILE A 78 -1.57 46.61 17.77
CA ILE A 78 -0.37 47.19 17.14
C ILE A 78 -0.82 48.06 15.97
N GLU A 79 -0.61 49.37 16.10
CA GLU A 79 -0.99 50.33 15.06
C GLU A 79 -0.01 50.39 13.89
N GLN A 80 1.30 50.17 14.15
CA GLN A 80 2.35 50.25 13.14
C GLN A 80 2.90 48.85 12.78
N GLU A 81 2.98 48.56 11.49
CA GLU A 81 3.47 47.29 10.96
C GLU A 81 4.97 47.03 11.26
N ASN A 82 5.74 48.08 11.53
CA ASN A 82 7.19 47.98 11.74
C ASN A 82 7.61 47.34 13.07
N TYR A 83 6.68 47.12 14.01
CA TYR A 83 6.95 46.46 15.28
C TYR A 83 6.94 44.92 15.18
N ILE A 84 6.48 44.34 14.07
CA ILE A 84 6.50 42.90 13.88
C ILE A 84 7.82 42.50 13.24
N GLN A 85 8.65 41.78 14.02
CA GLN A 85 9.97 41.35 13.56
C GLN A 85 9.85 40.32 12.43
N LYS A 86 10.48 40.62 11.29
CA LYS A 86 10.53 39.74 10.14
C LYS A 86 11.40 38.49 10.46
N GLY A 87 10.98 37.31 9.97
CA GLY A 87 11.72 36.07 10.15
C GLY A 87 11.53 35.38 11.52
N ALA A 88 10.81 36.03 12.46
CA ALA A 88 10.52 35.40 13.76
C ALA A 88 9.28 34.52 13.76
N SER A 89 8.49 34.57 12.70
CA SER A 89 7.27 33.78 12.52
C SER A 89 7.09 33.30 11.09
N ALA A 90 6.26 32.32 10.87
CA ALA A 90 5.92 31.80 9.55
C ALA A 90 4.42 31.46 9.46
N ALA A 91 3.81 31.81 8.33
CA ALA A 91 2.48 31.35 7.98
C ALA A 91 2.53 29.89 7.55
N VAL A 92 1.65 29.09 8.10
CA VAL A 92 1.66 27.64 7.88
C VAL A 92 0.27 27.12 7.54
N ILE A 93 0.26 26.06 6.74
CA ILE A 93 -0.89 25.18 6.61
C ILE A 93 -0.73 24.02 7.59
N VAL A 94 -1.79 23.72 8.27
CA VAL A 94 -1.86 22.68 9.30
C VAL A 94 -2.83 21.63 8.86
N THR A 95 -2.39 20.37 8.78
CA THR A 95 -3.22 19.24 8.37
C THR A 95 -3.23 18.18 9.45
N ALA A 96 -4.36 17.55 9.64
CA ALA A 96 -4.52 16.41 10.53
C ALA A 96 -5.48 15.39 9.93
N THR A 97 -5.25 14.12 10.24
CA THR A 97 -6.15 13.03 9.90
C THR A 97 -6.83 12.56 11.17
N VAL A 98 -8.16 12.58 11.16
CA VAL A 98 -8.97 12.15 12.31
C VAL A 98 -9.43 10.73 12.08
N PRO A 99 -9.08 9.79 12.97
CA PRO A 99 -9.60 8.44 12.93
C PRO A 99 -11.13 8.41 13.03
N PRO A 100 -11.80 7.39 12.48
CA PRO A 100 -13.23 7.21 12.70
C PRO A 100 -13.53 7.03 14.18
N PHE A 101 -14.71 7.43 14.60
CA PHE A 101 -15.21 7.33 15.99
C PHE A 101 -14.48 8.16 17.03
N SER A 102 -13.64 9.10 16.62
CA SER A 102 -12.95 10.01 17.53
C SER A 102 -13.93 10.87 18.32
N LYS A 103 -13.66 11.06 19.59
CA LYS A 103 -14.47 11.78 20.55
C LYS A 103 -13.88 13.12 20.94
N ASN A 104 -14.73 13.99 21.47
CA ASN A 104 -14.27 15.24 22.09
C ASN A 104 -13.23 14.93 23.17
N GLY A 105 -12.07 15.64 23.11
CA GLY A 105 -10.94 15.45 23.99
C GLY A 105 -9.86 14.51 23.46
N ASP A 106 -10.09 13.76 22.39
CA ASP A 106 -9.08 12.90 21.78
C ASP A 106 -7.96 13.74 21.17
N LYS A 107 -6.73 13.24 21.27
CA LYS A 107 -5.55 13.87 20.71
C LYS A 107 -5.16 13.21 19.40
N ILE A 108 -4.87 14.04 18.40
CA ILE A 108 -4.43 13.58 17.08
C ILE A 108 -3.12 14.28 16.67
N ASP A 109 -2.36 13.60 15.85
CA ASP A 109 -1.12 14.12 15.29
C ASP A 109 -1.40 15.19 14.23
N VAL A 110 -0.52 16.19 14.19
CA VAL A 110 -0.63 17.31 13.27
C VAL A 110 0.62 17.44 12.43
N THR A 111 0.43 17.68 11.15
CA THR A 111 1.50 18.06 10.22
C THR A 111 1.39 19.53 9.89
N VAL A 112 2.50 20.24 10.03
CA VAL A 112 2.59 21.69 9.81
C VAL A 112 3.57 21.95 8.68
N SER A 113 3.13 22.67 7.65
CA SER A 113 3.95 22.98 6.47
C SER A 113 3.95 24.49 6.20
N ALA A 114 5.11 25.05 5.91
CA ALA A 114 5.25 26.46 5.59
C ALA A 114 4.54 26.80 4.26
N MET A 115 3.84 27.91 4.22
CA MET A 115 3.12 28.39 3.02
C MET A 115 3.88 29.43 2.20
N ALA A 116 4.82 30.12 2.84
CA ALA A 116 5.54 31.24 2.22
C ALA A 116 7.05 30.95 2.10
N ASP A 117 7.87 31.98 2.15
CA ASP A 117 9.33 31.93 1.96
C ASP A 117 10.12 31.52 3.21
N CYS A 118 9.47 30.85 4.16
CA CYS A 118 10.10 30.31 5.35
C CYS A 118 11.23 29.35 5.02
N LYS A 119 12.39 29.54 5.65
CA LYS A 119 13.59 28.72 5.41
C LYS A 119 13.61 27.47 6.27
N SER A 120 13.10 27.55 7.51
CA SER A 120 13.04 26.44 8.46
C SER A 120 12.01 26.74 9.55
N LEU A 121 11.27 25.70 9.96
CA LEU A 121 10.35 25.72 11.09
C LEU A 121 10.99 25.18 12.39
N GLU A 122 12.29 24.89 12.37
CA GLU A 122 13.02 24.32 13.49
C GLU A 122 12.98 25.24 14.70
N GLY A 123 12.65 24.68 15.88
CA GLY A 123 12.51 25.42 17.15
C GLY A 123 11.22 26.24 17.28
N GLY A 124 10.37 26.23 16.27
CA GLY A 124 9.11 26.96 16.29
C GLY A 124 8.00 26.30 17.07
N VAL A 125 7.04 27.10 17.51
CA VAL A 125 5.84 26.66 18.21
C VAL A 125 4.62 27.11 17.41
N LEU A 126 3.72 26.16 17.12
CA LEU A 126 2.43 26.48 16.48
C LEU A 126 1.52 27.16 17.50
N VAL A 127 1.04 28.33 17.18
CA VAL A 127 0.01 29.04 17.95
C VAL A 127 -1.34 28.36 17.72
N GLN A 128 -2.24 28.50 18.70
CA GLN A 128 -3.60 27.94 18.62
C GLN A 128 -4.24 28.16 17.27
N THR A 129 -4.54 27.06 16.59
CA THR A 129 -5.01 27.03 15.21
C THR A 129 -6.24 26.16 15.10
N ILE A 130 -7.30 26.71 14.55
CA ILE A 130 -8.56 25.97 14.33
C ILE A 130 -8.42 25.11 13.08
N LEU A 131 -8.70 23.82 13.22
CA LEU A 131 -8.75 22.86 12.12
C LEU A 131 -10.21 22.63 11.68
N LYS A 132 -10.43 22.75 10.38
CA LYS A 132 -11.75 22.64 9.77
C LYS A 132 -11.85 21.42 8.87
N ALA A 133 -13.02 20.81 8.86
CA ALA A 133 -13.39 19.80 7.89
C ALA A 133 -13.72 20.43 6.52
N PRO A 134 -13.81 19.64 5.43
CA PRO A 134 -14.13 20.16 4.09
C PRO A 134 -15.49 20.88 3.98
N ASN A 135 -16.42 20.58 4.89
CA ASN A 135 -17.70 21.29 5.01
C ASN A 135 -17.59 22.68 5.67
N GLY A 136 -16.40 23.08 6.11
CA GLY A 136 -16.13 24.37 6.75
C GLY A 136 -16.31 24.39 8.28
N GLU A 137 -16.81 23.31 8.87
CA GLU A 137 -17.01 23.21 10.34
C GLU A 137 -15.67 23.08 11.06
N ALA A 138 -15.51 23.82 12.18
CA ALA A 138 -14.40 23.67 13.09
C ALA A 138 -14.57 22.37 13.92
N VAL A 139 -13.58 21.49 13.85
CA VAL A 139 -13.63 20.17 14.47
C VAL A 139 -12.58 20.02 15.56
N ALA A 140 -11.39 20.55 15.35
CA ALA A 140 -10.28 20.41 16.29
C ALA A 140 -9.48 21.70 16.42
N VAL A 141 -8.68 21.78 17.47
CA VAL A 141 -7.76 22.90 17.73
C VAL A 141 -6.36 22.35 17.93
N ALA A 142 -5.41 22.88 17.15
CA ALA A 142 -4.01 22.47 17.15
C ALA A 142 -3.11 23.52 17.78
N GLN A 143 -2.12 23.09 18.58
CA GLN A 143 -1.06 23.92 19.13
C GLN A 143 0.12 23.07 19.61
N GLY A 144 1.29 23.65 19.72
CA GLY A 144 2.43 22.98 20.36
C GLY A 144 3.77 23.17 19.65
N PRO A 145 4.84 22.67 20.24
CA PRO A 145 6.18 22.73 19.67
C PRO A 145 6.31 21.79 18.46
N LEU A 146 6.99 22.29 17.42
CA LEU A 146 7.21 21.51 16.20
C LEU A 146 8.43 20.59 16.36
N SER A 147 8.27 19.33 15.97
CA SER A 147 9.35 18.40 15.69
C SER A 147 9.64 18.40 14.21
N VAL A 148 10.81 18.86 13.80
CA VAL A 148 11.24 18.92 12.40
C VAL A 148 12.26 17.81 12.15
N GLY A 149 12.07 17.02 11.11
CA GLY A 149 12.88 15.83 10.81
C GLY A 149 14.21 16.12 10.10
N GLY A 150 14.85 17.26 10.32
CA GLY A 150 16.09 17.62 9.65
C GLY A 150 16.97 18.59 10.44
N ILE A 151 18.25 18.61 10.12
CA ILE A 151 19.22 19.53 10.71
C ILE A 151 19.61 20.55 9.64
N ASN A 152 19.38 21.83 9.89
CA ASN A 152 19.88 22.92 9.08
C ASN A 152 21.12 23.50 9.76
N LYS A 153 22.30 23.14 9.32
CA LYS A 153 23.56 23.72 9.82
C LYS A 153 24.07 24.78 8.86
N ILE A 154 24.09 26.02 9.31
CA ILE A 154 24.77 27.12 8.63
C ILE A 154 26.08 27.35 9.37
N ALA A 155 27.21 27.01 8.76
CA ALA A 155 28.53 27.30 9.29
C ALA A 155 29.41 27.89 8.19
N GLY A 156 30.00 29.08 8.45
CA GLY A 156 31.07 29.67 7.65
C GLY A 156 30.78 29.89 6.16
N GLY A 157 29.56 30.34 5.79
CA GLY A 157 29.21 30.70 4.41
C GLY A 157 28.80 29.49 3.54
N SER A 158 28.79 28.28 4.07
CA SER A 158 28.29 27.08 3.41
C SER A 158 27.06 26.55 4.13
N SER A 159 25.94 26.37 3.43
CA SER A 159 24.72 25.78 3.98
C SER A 159 24.59 24.34 3.52
N THR A 160 24.71 23.39 4.43
CA THR A 160 24.42 21.97 4.16
C THR A 160 23.00 21.66 4.65
N ARG A 161 22.08 21.45 3.74
CA ARG A 161 20.69 21.08 4.00
C ARG A 161 20.53 19.58 3.84
N THR A 162 20.39 18.87 4.95
CA THR A 162 20.34 17.39 4.91
C THR A 162 18.91 16.85 4.90
N ALA A 163 17.87 17.67 5.16
CA ALA A 163 16.46 17.24 5.14
C ALA A 163 15.50 18.43 4.96
N ILE A 164 14.21 18.11 4.78
CA ILE A 164 13.13 19.10 4.64
C ILE A 164 12.84 19.70 6.02
N THR A 165 13.20 20.98 6.21
CA THR A 165 12.99 21.71 7.46
C THR A 165 11.78 22.66 7.41
N THR A 166 11.07 22.72 6.28
CA THR A 166 9.86 23.53 6.08
C THR A 166 8.57 22.79 6.42
N THR A 167 8.68 21.52 6.85
CA THR A 167 7.57 20.72 7.35
C THR A 167 7.96 20.10 8.69
N GLY A 168 7.06 20.16 9.66
CA GLY A 168 7.23 19.56 10.98
C GLY A 168 5.99 18.82 11.43
N ARG A 169 6.12 17.99 12.47
CA ARG A 169 5.02 17.27 13.11
C ARG A 169 4.89 17.71 14.57
N ILE A 170 3.66 17.68 15.05
CA ILE A 170 3.34 17.84 16.49
C ILE A 170 2.56 16.60 16.92
N PRO A 171 3.21 15.62 17.56
CA PRO A 171 2.53 14.43 18.05
C PRO A 171 1.48 14.81 19.10
N GLY A 172 0.24 14.32 18.92
CA GLY A 172 -0.89 14.68 19.77
C GLY A 172 -1.16 16.20 19.84
N GLY A 173 -0.77 16.95 18.80
CA GLY A 173 -0.78 18.40 18.80
C GLY A 173 -2.15 19.05 18.57
N ALA A 174 -3.16 18.29 18.17
CA ALA A 174 -4.53 18.78 18.11
C ALA A 174 -5.45 17.99 19.05
N ILE A 175 -6.41 18.72 19.61
CA ILE A 175 -7.49 18.18 20.44
C ILE A 175 -8.78 18.33 19.66
N ILE A 176 -9.55 17.26 19.61
CA ILE A 176 -10.88 17.23 18.99
C ILE A 176 -11.87 17.93 19.93
N GLU A 177 -12.53 18.95 19.44
CA GLU A 177 -13.52 19.74 20.20
C GLU A 177 -14.96 19.35 19.87
N ARG A 178 -15.15 18.61 18.77
CA ARG A 178 -16.48 18.17 18.33
C ARG A 178 -16.41 16.73 17.86
N ASP A 179 -17.32 15.90 18.35
CA ASP A 179 -17.48 14.52 17.94
C ASP A 179 -17.67 14.40 16.42
N ILE A 180 -16.98 13.47 15.81
CA ILE A 180 -17.20 13.12 14.41
C ILE A 180 -18.22 12.00 14.37
N TYR A 181 -19.38 12.35 13.84
CA TYR A 181 -20.44 11.37 13.65
C TYR A 181 -20.13 10.46 12.46
N THR A 182 -19.97 9.19 12.72
CA THR A 182 -19.74 8.15 11.70
C THR A 182 -20.93 7.21 11.71
N GLU A 183 -21.69 7.20 10.62
CA GLU A 183 -22.79 6.25 10.46
C GLU A 183 -22.26 4.89 10.04
N ILE A 184 -22.54 3.88 10.84
CA ILE A 184 -22.25 2.48 10.53
C ILE A 184 -23.46 1.87 9.85
N GLY A 185 -23.49 1.89 8.52
CA GLY A 185 -24.59 1.33 7.74
C GLY A 185 -25.93 2.00 7.96
N ASP A 186 -26.99 1.33 7.56
CA ASP A 186 -28.38 1.73 7.79
C ASP A 186 -28.90 1.15 9.12
N GLU A 187 -30.17 1.44 9.46
CA GLU A 187 -30.79 0.92 10.70
C GLU A 187 -30.74 -0.61 10.80
N ASN A 188 -30.93 -1.33 9.70
CA ASN A 188 -31.07 -2.77 9.65
C ASN A 188 -30.01 -3.48 8.79
N SER A 189 -29.07 -2.76 8.18
CA SER A 189 -28.04 -3.35 7.31
C SER A 189 -26.71 -2.64 7.41
N ILE A 190 -25.64 -3.39 7.20
CA ILE A 190 -24.29 -2.88 7.01
C ILE A 190 -23.79 -3.29 5.64
N THR A 191 -22.89 -2.50 5.07
CA THR A 191 -22.23 -2.83 3.82
C THR A 191 -20.74 -3.00 4.07
N LEU A 192 -20.24 -4.20 3.80
CA LEU A 192 -18.80 -4.49 3.76
C LEU A 192 -18.29 -4.14 2.37
N SER A 193 -17.22 -3.39 2.29
CA SER A 193 -16.59 -2.99 1.03
C SER A 193 -15.18 -3.52 0.97
N ILE A 194 -14.76 -4.00 -0.19
CA ILE A 194 -13.37 -4.43 -0.48
C ILE A 194 -12.67 -3.39 -1.35
N ASP A 195 -11.37 -3.20 -1.14
CA ASP A 195 -10.59 -2.15 -1.81
C ASP A 195 -10.41 -2.42 -3.31
N ARG A 196 -10.45 -3.69 -3.71
CA ARG A 196 -10.28 -4.12 -5.10
C ARG A 196 -11.47 -4.94 -5.55
N SER A 197 -12.07 -4.55 -6.66
CA SER A 197 -13.19 -5.27 -7.24
C SER A 197 -12.81 -6.70 -7.62
N ASP A 198 -13.46 -7.69 -6.97
CA ASP A 198 -13.28 -9.11 -7.21
C ASP A 198 -14.61 -9.86 -6.93
N TYR A 199 -15.31 -10.22 -7.99
CA TYR A 199 -16.60 -10.90 -7.90
C TYR A 199 -16.50 -12.25 -7.18
N THR A 200 -15.38 -12.97 -7.30
CA THR A 200 -15.18 -14.26 -6.65
C THR A 200 -15.00 -14.10 -5.16
N LEU A 201 -14.16 -13.12 -4.73
CA LEU A 201 -13.95 -12.82 -3.32
C LEU A 201 -15.23 -12.34 -2.66
N VAL A 202 -15.94 -11.38 -3.28
CA VAL A 202 -17.22 -10.86 -2.79
C VAL A 202 -18.25 -11.99 -2.61
N SER A 203 -18.36 -12.91 -3.58
CA SER A 203 -19.26 -14.06 -3.49
C SER A 203 -18.87 -15.00 -2.35
N ARG A 204 -17.57 -15.27 -2.14
CA ARG A 204 -17.09 -16.08 -1.01
C ARG A 204 -17.37 -15.43 0.33
N ILE A 205 -17.12 -14.12 0.45
CA ILE A 205 -17.43 -13.33 1.66
C ILE A 205 -18.94 -13.42 1.95
N ALA A 206 -19.79 -13.11 0.96
CA ALA A 206 -21.23 -13.18 1.13
C ALA A 206 -21.69 -14.57 1.60
N LYS A 207 -21.16 -15.65 1.01
CA LYS A 207 -21.47 -17.03 1.39
C LYS A 207 -21.02 -17.35 2.82
N THR A 208 -19.84 -16.87 3.22
CA THR A 208 -19.33 -17.11 4.59
C THR A 208 -20.15 -16.34 5.61
N VAL A 209 -20.45 -15.07 5.36
CA VAL A 209 -21.26 -14.22 6.24
C VAL A 209 -22.70 -14.76 6.32
N SER A 210 -23.24 -15.36 5.25
CA SER A 210 -24.59 -15.96 5.24
C SER A 210 -24.77 -17.11 6.24
N GLN A 211 -23.67 -17.63 6.80
CA GLN A 211 -23.74 -18.63 7.89
C GLN A 211 -24.16 -17.98 9.23
N VAL A 212 -23.97 -16.68 9.39
CA VAL A 212 -24.26 -15.92 10.63
C VAL A 212 -25.46 -15.00 10.46
N ALA A 213 -25.56 -14.32 9.33
CA ALA A 213 -26.61 -13.34 9.03
C ALA A 213 -26.90 -13.29 7.52
N PRO A 214 -28.12 -12.96 7.07
CA PRO A 214 -28.42 -12.81 5.65
C PRO A 214 -27.45 -11.83 5.00
N ALA A 215 -26.76 -12.29 3.96
CA ALA A 215 -25.76 -11.50 3.25
C ALA A 215 -25.89 -11.67 1.74
N GLN A 216 -25.79 -10.55 1.01
CA GLN A 216 -25.91 -10.51 -0.44
C GLN A 216 -24.80 -9.67 -1.05
N ALA A 217 -24.13 -10.22 -2.06
CA ALA A 217 -23.22 -9.46 -2.91
C ALA A 217 -24.04 -8.49 -3.78
N ILE A 218 -23.73 -7.19 -3.72
CA ILE A 218 -24.40 -6.16 -4.51
C ILE A 218 -23.68 -5.95 -5.83
N ASP A 219 -22.37 -5.82 -5.74
CA ASP A 219 -21.46 -5.57 -6.86
C ASP A 219 -20.11 -6.26 -6.65
N GLY A 220 -19.13 -6.00 -7.51
CA GLY A 220 -17.78 -6.60 -7.42
C GLY A 220 -16.94 -6.12 -6.24
N SER A 221 -17.43 -5.20 -5.42
CA SER A 221 -16.69 -4.61 -4.29
C SER A 221 -17.50 -4.53 -2.99
N SER A 222 -18.80 -4.86 -3.01
CA SER A 222 -19.71 -4.60 -1.89
C SER A 222 -20.56 -5.81 -1.54
N VAL A 223 -20.66 -6.10 -0.24
CA VAL A 223 -21.57 -7.10 0.35
C VAL A 223 -22.47 -6.41 1.35
N ARG A 224 -23.78 -6.48 1.13
CA ARG A 224 -24.78 -6.05 2.10
C ARG A 224 -25.05 -7.19 3.08
N VAL A 225 -25.06 -6.86 4.35
CA VAL A 225 -25.34 -7.80 5.44
C VAL A 225 -26.50 -7.24 6.25
N GLU A 226 -27.57 -8.00 6.40
CA GLU A 226 -28.72 -7.63 7.24
C GLU A 226 -28.40 -7.93 8.71
N ILE A 227 -28.74 -6.99 9.59
CA ILE A 227 -28.52 -7.15 11.03
C ILE A 227 -29.70 -7.95 11.61
N PRO A 228 -29.47 -9.18 12.12
CA PRO A 228 -30.53 -9.93 12.77
C PRO A 228 -31.12 -9.18 13.96
N ALA A 229 -32.44 -9.31 14.21
CA ALA A 229 -33.14 -8.60 15.28
C ALA A 229 -32.47 -8.72 16.65
N ARG A 230 -31.86 -9.84 16.96
CA ARG A 230 -31.12 -10.10 18.21
C ARG A 230 -29.86 -9.19 18.39
N PHE A 231 -29.33 -8.61 17.32
CA PHE A 231 -28.12 -7.79 17.34
C PHE A 231 -28.38 -6.30 17.06
N ILE A 232 -29.62 -5.87 16.87
CA ILE A 232 -29.95 -4.46 16.60
C ILE A 232 -29.42 -3.54 17.71
N ASN A 233 -29.52 -3.98 18.97
CA ASN A 233 -29.03 -3.23 20.13
C ASN A 233 -27.57 -3.54 20.50
N ASP A 234 -26.93 -4.49 19.80
CA ASP A 234 -25.54 -4.91 20.06
C ASP A 234 -24.78 -5.07 18.73
N ARG A 235 -24.73 -3.97 17.98
CA ARG A 235 -24.10 -3.92 16.66
C ARG A 235 -22.58 -4.18 16.72
N VAL A 236 -21.93 -3.73 17.78
CA VAL A 236 -20.47 -3.89 17.94
C VAL A 236 -20.09 -5.37 18.06
N ASN A 237 -20.84 -6.13 18.85
CA ASN A 237 -20.62 -7.57 18.96
C ASN A 237 -20.91 -8.29 17.63
N PHE A 238 -21.98 -7.89 16.93
CA PHE A 238 -22.30 -8.41 15.62
C PHE A 238 -21.16 -8.19 14.61
N LEU A 239 -20.61 -6.97 14.54
CA LEU A 239 -19.50 -6.64 13.68
C LEU A 239 -18.26 -7.46 14.05
N SER A 240 -17.94 -7.58 15.33
CA SER A 240 -16.81 -8.40 15.80
C SER A 240 -16.93 -9.87 15.37
N ILE A 241 -18.15 -10.45 15.39
CA ILE A 241 -18.38 -11.81 14.92
C ILE A 241 -18.08 -11.91 13.40
N ILE A 242 -18.58 -10.96 12.60
CA ILE A 242 -18.39 -10.96 11.15
C ILE A 242 -16.92 -10.75 10.78
N GLU A 243 -16.27 -9.80 11.40
CA GLU A 243 -14.86 -9.45 11.14
C GLU A 243 -13.91 -10.62 11.42
N ASN A 244 -14.23 -11.47 12.39
CA ASN A 244 -13.43 -12.64 12.74
C ASN A 244 -13.74 -13.89 11.89
N LEU A 245 -14.71 -13.86 10.98
CA LEU A 245 -14.94 -14.97 10.05
C LEU A 245 -13.77 -15.10 9.08
N GLU A 246 -13.41 -16.35 8.80
CA GLU A 246 -12.31 -16.69 7.90
C GLU A 246 -12.81 -17.01 6.49
N VAL A 247 -12.16 -16.45 5.50
CA VAL A 247 -12.42 -16.67 4.07
C VAL A 247 -11.12 -17.00 3.35
N SER A 248 -11.18 -17.93 2.40
CA SER A 248 -10.06 -18.17 1.48
C SER A 248 -9.97 -17.02 0.47
N PRO A 249 -8.87 -16.23 0.48
CA PRO A 249 -8.71 -15.15 -0.47
C PRO A 249 -8.61 -15.69 -1.90
N THR A 250 -8.96 -14.86 -2.87
CA THR A 250 -8.62 -15.15 -4.27
C THR A 250 -7.14 -14.86 -4.49
N MET A 251 -6.50 -15.69 -5.31
CA MET A 251 -5.13 -15.39 -5.73
C MET A 251 -5.12 -14.04 -6.44
N ASP A 252 -4.25 -13.15 -6.02
CA ASP A 252 -4.02 -11.89 -6.71
C ASP A 252 -3.57 -12.18 -8.15
N LYS A 253 -3.96 -11.30 -9.08
CA LYS A 253 -3.42 -11.35 -10.43
C LYS A 253 -1.89 -11.36 -10.35
N ALA A 254 -1.27 -12.18 -11.17
CA ALA A 254 0.17 -12.22 -11.27
C ALA A 254 0.74 -10.81 -11.43
N LYS A 255 1.70 -10.42 -10.59
CA LYS A 255 2.29 -9.07 -10.57
C LYS A 255 3.80 -9.13 -10.67
N VAL A 256 4.35 -8.17 -11.38
CA VAL A 256 5.79 -7.87 -11.41
C VAL A 256 5.97 -6.43 -10.95
N VAL A 257 6.68 -6.23 -9.87
CA VAL A 257 6.98 -4.89 -9.33
C VAL A 257 8.44 -4.58 -9.60
N VAL A 258 8.72 -3.47 -10.25
CA VAL A 258 10.10 -3.04 -10.59
C VAL A 258 10.36 -1.67 -9.99
N ASN A 259 11.44 -1.57 -9.21
CA ASN A 259 11.93 -0.29 -8.73
C ASN A 259 12.96 0.27 -9.73
N GLU A 260 12.60 1.39 -10.37
CA GLU A 260 13.43 2.01 -11.41
C GLU A 260 14.76 2.51 -10.87
N ARG A 261 14.79 3.04 -9.65
CA ARG A 261 15.99 3.62 -9.05
C ARG A 261 17.01 2.58 -8.59
N THR A 262 16.53 1.43 -8.08
CA THR A 262 17.40 0.39 -7.51
C THR A 262 17.60 -0.80 -8.44
N GLY A 263 16.78 -0.92 -9.50
CA GLY A 263 16.76 -2.09 -10.37
C GLY A 263 16.20 -3.36 -9.72
N THR A 264 15.57 -3.24 -8.54
CA THR A 264 14.98 -4.39 -7.84
C THR A 264 13.73 -4.85 -8.54
N VAL A 265 13.63 -6.15 -8.84
CA VAL A 265 12.48 -6.79 -9.45
C VAL A 265 11.87 -7.79 -8.47
N VAL A 266 10.60 -7.63 -8.15
CA VAL A 266 9.82 -8.58 -7.33
C VAL A 266 8.80 -9.26 -8.23
N ILE A 267 8.84 -10.58 -8.30
CA ILE A 267 8.02 -11.39 -9.19
C ILE A 267 7.08 -12.24 -8.35
N GLY A 268 5.78 -12.14 -8.63
CA GLY A 268 4.76 -12.98 -8.00
C GLY A 268 4.84 -14.45 -8.45
N ALA A 269 4.24 -15.36 -7.69
CA ALA A 269 4.34 -16.80 -7.90
C ALA A 269 3.76 -17.28 -9.25
N ASP A 270 2.67 -16.66 -9.72
CA ASP A 270 1.89 -17.12 -10.88
C ASP A 270 2.21 -16.37 -12.19
N VAL A 271 3.37 -15.72 -12.26
CA VAL A 271 3.80 -15.00 -13.47
C VAL A 271 4.20 -15.99 -14.55
N LYS A 272 3.46 -15.98 -15.66
CA LYS A 272 3.75 -16.80 -16.84
C LYS A 272 4.33 -15.97 -17.96
N LEU A 273 5.29 -16.54 -18.67
CA LEU A 273 5.92 -15.95 -19.84
C LEU A 273 5.65 -16.83 -21.06
N LEU A 274 4.97 -16.27 -22.05
CA LEU A 274 4.69 -16.93 -23.34
C LEU A 274 5.84 -16.70 -24.32
N PRO A 275 5.97 -17.56 -25.35
CA PRO A 275 6.98 -17.40 -26.40
C PRO A 275 6.95 -16.02 -27.01
N ALA A 276 8.10 -15.36 -27.11
CA ALA A 276 8.25 -14.03 -27.65
C ALA A 276 9.69 -13.74 -28.06
N ALA A 277 9.86 -12.83 -28.98
CA ALA A 277 11.17 -12.23 -29.29
C ALA A 277 11.07 -10.71 -29.12
N VAL A 278 11.94 -10.14 -28.30
CA VAL A 278 12.04 -8.71 -28.05
C VAL A 278 13.47 -8.25 -28.30
N ALA A 279 13.61 -7.20 -29.10
CA ALA A 279 14.88 -6.52 -29.31
C ALA A 279 14.81 -5.11 -28.70
N HIS A 280 15.77 -4.78 -27.86
CA HIS A 280 15.93 -3.45 -27.26
C HIS A 280 17.41 -3.03 -27.30
N GLY A 281 17.71 -1.98 -28.07
CA GLY A 281 19.10 -1.56 -28.29
C GLY A 281 19.94 -2.68 -28.93
N ASN A 282 20.97 -3.09 -28.25
CA ASN A 282 21.91 -4.16 -28.66
C ASN A 282 21.56 -5.54 -28.02
N ILE A 283 20.42 -5.65 -27.34
CA ILE A 283 20.00 -6.86 -26.64
C ILE A 283 18.79 -7.46 -27.37
N THR A 284 18.90 -8.73 -27.74
CA THR A 284 17.78 -9.50 -28.27
C THR A 284 17.46 -10.64 -27.31
N VAL A 285 16.22 -10.68 -26.86
CA VAL A 285 15.68 -11.71 -25.98
C VAL A 285 14.70 -12.55 -26.78
N THR A 286 14.95 -13.83 -26.89
CA THR A 286 14.04 -14.79 -27.52
C THR A 286 13.64 -15.83 -26.48
N VAL A 287 12.33 -15.95 -26.26
CA VAL A 287 11.70 -16.99 -25.42
C VAL A 287 11.02 -17.98 -26.35
N SER A 288 11.47 -19.22 -26.38
CA SER A 288 10.87 -20.29 -27.17
C SER A 288 10.44 -21.45 -26.25
N THR A 289 9.36 -22.11 -26.61
CA THR A 289 8.88 -23.31 -25.89
C THR A 289 9.13 -24.50 -26.79
N THR A 290 9.92 -25.46 -26.32
CA THR A 290 10.11 -26.75 -26.99
C THR A 290 9.34 -27.82 -26.23
N ASN A 291 8.49 -28.57 -26.92
CA ASN A 291 7.79 -29.69 -26.34
C ASN A 291 8.65 -30.95 -26.51
N ASP A 292 9.29 -31.38 -25.43
CA ASP A 292 9.99 -32.67 -25.41
C ASP A 292 9.02 -33.77 -25.00
N VAL A 293 8.88 -34.76 -25.85
CA VAL A 293 8.10 -35.98 -25.57
C VAL A 293 9.06 -37.11 -25.19
N SER A 294 9.10 -37.44 -23.91
CA SER A 294 9.79 -38.67 -23.49
C SER A 294 8.95 -39.88 -23.88
N GLN A 295 9.32 -40.53 -24.96
CA GLN A 295 8.67 -41.76 -25.43
C GLN A 295 9.41 -42.98 -24.82
N PRO A 296 8.72 -43.85 -24.07
CA PRO A 296 9.31 -45.07 -23.59
C PRO A 296 9.71 -45.98 -24.78
N ASN A 297 10.80 -46.72 -24.66
CA ASN A 297 11.18 -47.71 -25.66
C ASN A 297 10.07 -48.74 -25.86
N GLY A 298 9.86 -49.20 -27.11
CA GLY A 298 8.70 -49.98 -27.57
C GLY A 298 8.36 -51.31 -26.86
N PHE A 299 9.04 -51.64 -25.77
CA PHE A 299 8.79 -52.81 -24.94
C PHE A 299 8.76 -52.48 -23.42
N SER A 300 8.62 -51.23 -23.01
CA SER A 300 8.49 -50.84 -21.62
C SER A 300 7.07 -50.41 -21.29
N ASN A 301 6.57 -50.81 -20.10
CA ASN A 301 5.26 -50.41 -19.58
C ASN A 301 5.22 -48.99 -19.04
N GLY A 302 5.96 -48.05 -19.61
CA GLY A 302 5.98 -46.63 -19.21
C GLY A 302 4.91 -45.82 -19.93
N ALA A 303 4.32 -44.82 -19.24
CA ALA A 303 3.40 -43.87 -19.83
C ALA A 303 4.18 -42.75 -20.54
N THR A 304 3.70 -42.31 -21.70
CA THR A 304 4.24 -41.12 -22.39
C THR A 304 3.88 -39.89 -21.59
N VAL A 305 4.90 -39.16 -21.13
CA VAL A 305 4.73 -37.90 -20.41
C VAL A 305 5.31 -36.78 -21.29
N GLY A 306 4.47 -35.85 -21.69
CA GLY A 306 4.90 -34.62 -22.38
C GLY A 306 5.33 -33.57 -21.36
N PHE A 307 6.51 -33.01 -21.54
CA PHE A 307 6.98 -31.86 -20.77
C PHE A 307 7.08 -30.65 -21.70
N GLU A 308 6.47 -29.54 -21.28
CA GLU A 308 6.69 -28.24 -21.96
C GLU A 308 7.99 -27.64 -21.41
N ASN A 309 8.96 -27.51 -22.29
CA ASN A 309 10.25 -26.87 -21.98
C ASN A 309 10.30 -25.51 -22.68
N SER A 310 10.56 -24.44 -21.92
CA SER A 310 10.75 -23.10 -22.45
C SER A 310 12.24 -22.74 -22.48
N ASP A 311 12.78 -22.45 -23.65
CA ASP A 311 14.15 -21.99 -23.84
C ASP A 311 14.19 -20.45 -23.98
N ILE A 312 15.06 -19.81 -23.21
CA ILE A 312 15.32 -18.37 -23.34
C ILE A 312 16.72 -18.16 -23.93
N GLN A 313 16.80 -17.48 -25.06
CA GLN A 313 18.06 -17.07 -25.68
C GLN A 313 18.20 -15.56 -25.60
N ILE A 314 19.33 -15.08 -25.08
CA ILE A 314 19.64 -13.65 -25.00
C ILE A 314 20.95 -13.40 -25.75
N ASN A 315 20.91 -12.55 -26.77
CA ASN A 315 22.07 -12.10 -27.54
C ASN A 315 22.36 -10.64 -27.23
N LYS A 316 23.62 -10.36 -26.86
CA LYS A 316 24.19 -9.03 -26.75
C LYS A 316 25.36 -8.94 -27.71
N ALA A 317 25.36 -8.02 -28.69
CA ALA A 317 26.48 -7.86 -29.60
C ALA A 317 27.65 -7.10 -28.92
N PRO A 318 28.92 -7.51 -29.07
CA PRO A 318 29.42 -8.76 -29.63
C PRO A 318 29.77 -9.81 -28.56
N GLY A 319 29.15 -10.98 -28.63
CA GLY A 319 29.77 -12.20 -28.10
C GLY A 319 29.28 -12.81 -26.81
N SER A 320 28.16 -12.42 -26.20
CA SER A 320 27.63 -13.14 -25.04
C SER A 320 26.28 -13.79 -25.36
N LEU A 321 26.32 -15.08 -25.70
CA LEU A 321 25.14 -15.94 -25.85
C LEU A 321 24.92 -16.61 -24.48
N VAL A 322 23.82 -16.29 -23.80
CA VAL A 322 23.41 -17.00 -22.60
C VAL A 322 22.23 -17.88 -22.98
N THR A 323 22.48 -19.19 -23.06
CA THR A 323 21.44 -20.21 -23.19
C THR A 323 20.98 -20.61 -21.80
N MET A 324 19.69 -20.63 -21.55
CA MET A 324 19.10 -21.04 -20.27
C MET A 324 18.36 -22.38 -20.42
N PRO A 325 18.34 -23.21 -19.35
CA PRO A 325 17.71 -24.51 -19.39
C PRO A 325 16.18 -24.43 -19.50
N ALA A 326 15.62 -25.51 -19.97
CA ALA A 326 14.21 -25.80 -20.06
C ALA A 326 13.44 -25.54 -18.74
N ASN A 327 12.28 -24.90 -18.80
CA ASN A 327 11.43 -24.39 -17.71
C ASN A 327 11.77 -22.95 -17.25
N SER A 328 12.19 -22.10 -18.14
CA SER A 328 12.55 -20.72 -17.80
C SER A 328 11.34 -19.89 -17.42
N ASN A 329 11.28 -19.49 -16.16
CA ASN A 329 10.31 -18.53 -15.64
C ASN A 329 10.84 -17.08 -15.86
N LEU A 330 10.01 -16.09 -15.62
CA LEU A 330 10.42 -14.69 -15.63
C LEU A 330 11.62 -14.42 -14.68
N ASN A 331 11.74 -15.17 -13.57
CA ASN A 331 12.89 -15.10 -12.66
C ASN A 331 14.21 -15.42 -13.37
N ASP A 332 14.19 -16.43 -14.24
CA ASP A 332 15.39 -16.86 -14.98
C ASP A 332 15.76 -15.81 -16.03
N LEU A 333 14.78 -15.23 -16.71
CA LEU A 333 14.99 -14.10 -17.62
C LEU A 333 15.64 -12.91 -16.91
N VAL A 334 15.12 -12.51 -15.76
CA VAL A 334 15.68 -11.38 -15.00
C VAL A 334 17.08 -11.68 -14.50
N ARG A 335 17.35 -12.90 -14.02
CA ARG A 335 18.72 -13.32 -13.61
C ARG A 335 19.67 -13.29 -14.78
N ALA A 336 19.26 -13.77 -15.96
CA ALA A 336 20.08 -13.77 -17.16
C ALA A 336 20.41 -12.34 -17.62
N LEU A 337 19.42 -11.45 -17.65
CA LEU A 337 19.63 -10.04 -17.99
C LEU A 337 20.59 -9.36 -17.00
N ASN A 338 20.43 -9.63 -15.71
CA ASN A 338 21.32 -9.11 -14.67
C ASN A 338 22.75 -9.67 -14.80
N SER A 339 22.92 -10.95 -15.17
CA SER A 339 24.26 -11.57 -15.36
C SER A 339 25.04 -10.95 -16.52
N ILE A 340 24.34 -10.45 -17.54
CA ILE A 340 24.92 -9.75 -18.68
C ILE A 340 25.22 -8.26 -18.35
N GLY A 341 24.75 -7.78 -17.18
CA GLY A 341 24.95 -6.39 -16.77
C GLY A 341 24.07 -5.42 -17.55
N VAL A 342 22.80 -5.78 -17.77
CA VAL A 342 21.80 -4.89 -18.38
C VAL A 342 21.44 -3.79 -17.39
N ALA A 343 21.33 -2.55 -17.86
CA ALA A 343 20.91 -1.45 -17.01
C ALA A 343 19.45 -1.60 -16.58
N PRO A 344 19.07 -1.16 -15.35
CA PRO A 344 17.69 -1.26 -14.86
C PRO A 344 16.64 -0.67 -15.82
N VAL A 345 16.95 0.43 -16.47
CA VAL A 345 16.06 1.09 -17.45
C VAL A 345 15.78 0.22 -18.67
N ASP A 346 16.82 -0.46 -19.19
CA ASP A 346 16.69 -1.38 -20.34
C ASP A 346 15.89 -2.62 -19.96
N LEU A 347 16.08 -3.14 -18.74
CA LEU A 347 15.30 -4.25 -18.20
C LEU A 347 13.81 -3.89 -18.11
N ILE A 348 13.47 -2.70 -17.61
CA ILE A 348 12.10 -2.20 -17.56
C ILE A 348 11.51 -2.11 -18.96
N SER A 349 12.28 -1.57 -19.93
CA SER A 349 11.83 -1.43 -21.33
C SER A 349 11.53 -2.80 -21.96
N ILE A 350 12.38 -3.80 -21.71
CA ILE A 350 12.16 -5.19 -22.18
C ILE A 350 10.89 -5.78 -21.55
N LEU A 351 10.69 -5.63 -20.23
CA LEU A 351 9.50 -6.12 -19.54
C LEU A 351 8.23 -5.43 -20.02
N GLN A 352 8.28 -4.13 -20.29
CA GLN A 352 7.16 -3.37 -20.86
C GLN A 352 6.83 -3.86 -22.29
N ALA A 353 7.84 -4.14 -23.10
CA ALA A 353 7.65 -4.69 -24.43
C ALA A 353 6.99 -6.07 -24.39
N LEU A 354 7.45 -6.96 -23.47
CA LEU A 354 6.85 -8.27 -23.23
C LEU A 354 5.40 -8.16 -22.70
N LYS A 355 5.09 -7.16 -21.89
CA LYS A 355 3.72 -6.91 -21.42
C LYS A 355 2.83 -6.41 -22.58
N LYS A 356 3.32 -5.47 -23.38
CA LYS A 356 2.59 -4.92 -24.54
C LYS A 356 2.36 -5.96 -25.64
N SER A 357 3.29 -6.90 -25.84
CA SER A 357 3.10 -8.02 -26.79
C SER A 357 2.11 -9.08 -26.28
N GLY A 358 1.69 -9.02 -25.01
CA GLY A 358 0.85 -10.03 -24.37
C GLY A 358 1.60 -11.28 -23.93
N SER A 359 2.91 -11.34 -24.10
CA SER A 359 3.74 -12.50 -23.73
C SER A 359 3.96 -12.57 -22.21
N LEU A 360 4.01 -11.45 -21.51
CA LEU A 360 4.04 -11.38 -20.05
C LEU A 360 2.61 -11.35 -19.50
N GLN A 361 2.15 -12.47 -18.95
CA GLN A 361 0.85 -12.59 -18.31
C GLN A 361 0.89 -12.18 -16.84
N ALA A 362 1.24 -10.93 -16.59
CA ALA A 362 1.27 -10.33 -15.26
C ALA A 362 1.02 -8.82 -15.36
N ASP A 363 0.58 -8.20 -14.29
CA ASP A 363 0.52 -6.74 -14.19
C ASP A 363 1.90 -6.19 -13.83
N LEU A 364 2.41 -5.26 -14.64
CA LEU A 364 3.70 -4.61 -14.41
C LEU A 364 3.49 -3.30 -13.67
N VAL A 365 4.07 -3.20 -12.47
CA VAL A 365 4.02 -2.01 -11.61
C VAL A 365 5.44 -1.46 -11.48
N ILE A 366 5.65 -0.19 -11.81
CA ILE A 366 6.93 0.51 -11.70
C ILE A 366 6.84 1.47 -10.50
N ILE A 367 7.84 1.44 -9.60
CA ILE A 367 7.92 2.25 -8.38
C ILE A 367 9.29 2.94 -8.24
#